data_f544f316785d5ad6a44c4a06c998ad66
#
_entry.id   f544f316785d5ad6a44c4a06c998ad66
#
_cell.length_a   1.000
_cell.length_b   1.000
_cell.length_c   1.000
_cell.angle_alpha   90.00
_cell.angle_beta   90.00
_cell.angle_gamma   90.00
#
_symmetry.space_group_name_H-M   'P 1'
#
loop_
_entity.id
_entity.type
_entity.pdbx_description
1 polymer ?
#
loop_
_entity_poly.entity_id
_entity_poly.type
_entity_poly.pdbx_seq_one_letter_code
_entity_poly.pdbx_strand_id
1 'polypeptide(L)'
;MNFQLRREEVLDGDQLRAMLAENPAKAAQAILMAAKEGIVDGQALLGQILLDGQGIERDPVLAKRWFQIAANGGHLMARNMLGRCWEHGWGGPVDCTLASLEYRQAAEAGLDWALYNYANLLATGRGVAQDQGAAFTLYGVAAQAGHAKSMNLLGRYLEEGVYCPADKKAACFWYERSALGGDFRGQFSHASVLAESGHVDEALIWFERALAQGNLNFLRVSYLALQEAREPRVRAMSDLWQARIHTLQERGD
;
A
#
# COMPACT_ATOMS: atom_id res chain seq x y z
N MET A 1 -20.89 -21.99 27.54
CA MET A 1 -19.97 -21.20 28.37
C MET A 1 -20.04 -19.76 27.92
N ASN A 2 -20.53 -18.86 28.76
CA ASN A 2 -20.57 -17.43 28.45
C ASN A 2 -19.18 -16.86 28.68
N PHE A 3 -18.49 -16.50 27.62
CA PHE A 3 -17.27 -15.71 27.69
C PHE A 3 -17.69 -14.25 27.85
N GLN A 4 -17.55 -13.71 29.04
CA GLN A 4 -17.52 -12.26 29.28
C GLN A 4 -16.07 -11.81 29.08
N LEU A 5 -15.81 -11.14 27.94
CA LEU A 5 -14.55 -10.39 27.76
C LEU A 5 -14.57 -9.24 28.77
N ARG A 6 -13.66 -9.25 29.73
CA ARG A 6 -13.44 -8.10 30.60
C ARG A 6 -12.83 -6.97 29.75
N ARG A 7 -13.21 -5.75 30.04
CA ARG A 7 -12.76 -4.51 29.36
C ARG A 7 -11.24 -4.29 29.37
N GLU A 8 -10.50 -5.14 30.05
CA GLU A 8 -9.05 -5.09 30.26
C GLU A 8 -8.26 -6.06 29.33
N GLU A 9 -8.93 -6.97 28.65
CA GLU A 9 -8.30 -7.84 27.63
C GLU A 9 -8.44 -7.23 26.24
N VAL A 10 -7.78 -6.08 26.02
CA VAL A 10 -7.50 -5.60 24.67
C VAL A 10 -6.47 -6.57 24.08
N LEU A 11 -6.92 -7.43 23.19
CA LEU A 11 -6.01 -8.30 22.44
C LEU A 11 -4.95 -7.41 21.76
N ASP A 12 -3.70 -7.59 22.13
CA ASP A 12 -2.57 -6.99 21.45
C ASP A 12 -2.65 -7.37 19.96
N GLY A 13 -2.29 -6.46 19.06
CA GLY A 13 -2.36 -6.68 17.61
C GLY A 13 -1.60 -7.93 17.16
N ASP A 14 -0.55 -8.33 17.86
CA ASP A 14 0.22 -9.56 17.60
C ASP A 14 -0.53 -10.81 18.06
N GLN A 15 -1.20 -10.76 19.20
CA GLN A 15 -2.07 -11.83 19.68
C GLN A 15 -3.25 -12.07 18.75
N LEU A 16 -3.84 -11.00 18.22
CA LEU A 16 -4.93 -11.09 17.26
C LEU A 16 -4.46 -11.68 15.92
N ARG A 17 -3.27 -11.30 15.45
CA ARG A 17 -2.66 -11.90 14.25
C ARG A 17 -2.38 -13.39 14.45
N ALA A 18 -1.84 -13.78 15.58
CA ALA A 18 -1.64 -15.19 15.94
C ALA A 18 -2.97 -15.96 15.97
N MET A 19 -4.02 -15.40 16.60
CA MET A 19 -5.34 -16.00 16.62
C MET A 19 -5.95 -16.16 15.22
N LEU A 20 -5.80 -15.14 14.35
CA LEU A 20 -6.26 -15.22 12.96
C LEU A 20 -5.51 -16.28 12.17
N ALA A 21 -4.23 -16.51 12.45
CA ALA A 21 -3.43 -17.55 11.81
C ALA A 21 -3.78 -18.96 12.30
N GLU A 22 -4.01 -19.14 13.62
CA GLU A 22 -4.27 -20.44 14.24
C GLU A 22 -5.73 -20.89 14.10
N ASN A 23 -6.68 -19.97 14.34
CA ASN A 23 -8.11 -20.26 14.28
C ASN A 23 -8.91 -19.04 13.80
N PRO A 24 -8.95 -18.81 12.48
CA PRO A 24 -9.61 -17.63 11.88
C PRO A 24 -11.07 -17.47 12.29
N ALA A 25 -11.83 -18.56 12.40
CA ALA A 25 -13.24 -18.52 12.77
C ALA A 25 -13.45 -18.05 14.22
N LYS A 26 -12.62 -18.49 15.14
CA LYS A 26 -12.67 -18.06 16.55
C LYS A 26 -12.27 -16.60 16.69
N ALA A 27 -11.24 -16.18 15.97
CA ALA A 27 -10.82 -14.78 15.92
C ALA A 27 -11.93 -13.87 15.35
N ALA A 28 -12.58 -14.28 14.25
CA ALA A 28 -13.69 -13.54 13.66
C ALA A 28 -14.87 -13.37 14.62
N GLN A 29 -15.19 -14.39 15.43
CA GLN A 29 -16.22 -14.29 16.48
C GLN A 29 -15.85 -13.26 17.56
N ALA A 30 -14.60 -13.25 18.02
CA ALA A 30 -14.12 -12.28 19.01
C ALA A 30 -14.17 -10.85 18.45
N ILE A 31 -13.72 -10.64 17.21
CA ILE A 31 -13.78 -9.35 16.51
C ILE A 31 -15.23 -8.88 16.35
N LEU A 32 -16.15 -9.78 15.95
CA LEU A 32 -17.57 -9.46 15.82
C LEU A 32 -18.19 -9.03 17.16
N MET A 33 -17.83 -9.67 18.26
CA MET A 33 -18.28 -9.28 19.60
C MET A 33 -17.75 -7.88 19.97
N ALA A 34 -16.46 -7.63 19.79
CA ALA A 34 -15.85 -6.33 20.04
C ALA A 34 -16.51 -5.21 19.21
N ALA A 35 -16.77 -5.46 17.94
CA ALA A 35 -17.45 -4.51 17.05
C ALA A 35 -18.87 -4.20 17.50
N LYS A 36 -19.64 -5.20 17.97
CA LYS A 36 -21.00 -5.03 18.52
C LYS A 36 -21.03 -4.24 19.81
N GLU A 37 -20.00 -4.39 20.65
CA GLU A 37 -19.82 -3.59 21.87
C GLU A 37 -19.38 -2.14 21.59
N GLY A 38 -19.23 -1.76 20.31
CA GLY A 38 -18.87 -0.41 19.91
C GLY A 38 -17.38 -0.09 19.96
N ILE A 39 -16.51 -1.11 20.12
CA ILE A 39 -15.06 -0.91 20.10
C ILE A 39 -14.66 -0.55 18.66
N VAL A 40 -14.16 0.67 18.48
CA VAL A 40 -13.89 1.25 17.14
C VAL A 40 -12.84 0.44 16.37
N ASP A 41 -11.77 -0.01 17.03
CA ASP A 41 -10.75 -0.87 16.42
C ASP A 41 -11.35 -2.24 16.00
N GLY A 42 -12.25 -2.80 16.83
CA GLY A 42 -12.99 -4.01 16.50
C GLY A 42 -13.89 -3.84 15.27
N GLN A 43 -14.53 -2.67 15.13
CA GLN A 43 -15.33 -2.32 13.94
C GLN A 43 -14.48 -2.23 12.68
N ALA A 44 -13.30 -1.59 12.76
CA ALA A 44 -12.36 -1.50 11.65
C ALA A 44 -11.83 -2.87 11.22
N LEU A 45 -11.46 -3.71 12.20
CA LEU A 45 -11.00 -5.09 11.97
C LEU A 45 -12.12 -5.97 11.37
N LEU A 46 -13.35 -5.83 11.84
CA LEU A 46 -14.49 -6.56 11.26
C LEU A 46 -14.68 -6.18 9.79
N GLY A 47 -14.57 -4.91 9.45
CA GLY A 47 -14.55 -4.46 8.06
C GLY A 47 -13.46 -5.16 7.24
N GLN A 48 -12.25 -5.28 7.79
CA GLN A 48 -11.13 -5.91 7.09
C GLN A 48 -11.35 -7.41 6.87
N ILE A 49 -11.72 -8.18 7.91
CA ILE A 49 -11.91 -9.63 7.76
C ILE A 49 -13.11 -9.99 6.87
N LEU A 50 -14.16 -9.15 6.84
CA LEU A 50 -15.28 -9.28 5.90
C LEU A 50 -14.86 -8.99 4.47
N LEU A 51 -13.94 -8.03 4.26
CA LEU A 51 -13.43 -7.73 2.93
C LEU A 51 -12.54 -8.85 2.38
N ASP A 52 -11.73 -9.47 3.25
CA ASP A 52 -10.76 -10.51 2.90
C ASP A 52 -11.35 -11.93 2.93
N GLY A 53 -12.45 -12.13 3.65
CA GLY A 53 -13.04 -13.46 3.88
C GLY A 53 -12.24 -14.29 4.91
N GLN A 54 -11.60 -13.65 5.89
CA GLN A 54 -10.78 -14.33 6.91
C GLN A 54 -11.61 -14.81 8.09
N GLY A 55 -11.85 -16.12 8.17
CA GLY A 55 -12.60 -16.73 9.27
C GLY A 55 -14.10 -16.43 9.27
N ILE A 56 -14.57 -15.70 8.29
CA ILE A 56 -15.94 -15.31 8.03
C ILE A 56 -16.16 -15.27 6.52
N GLU A 57 -17.39 -15.48 6.05
CA GLU A 57 -17.73 -15.33 4.65
C GLU A 57 -17.44 -13.90 4.16
N ARG A 58 -16.85 -13.80 2.97
CA ARG A 58 -16.49 -12.52 2.36
C ARG A 58 -17.76 -11.73 2.00
N ASP A 59 -17.89 -10.55 2.57
CA ASP A 59 -18.99 -9.61 2.30
C ASP A 59 -18.47 -8.17 2.17
N PRO A 60 -18.09 -7.72 0.96
CA PRO A 60 -17.59 -6.36 0.75
C PRO A 60 -18.63 -5.26 1.05
N VAL A 61 -19.94 -5.56 0.91
CA VAL A 61 -21.01 -4.60 1.21
C VAL A 61 -21.04 -4.33 2.72
N LEU A 62 -21.03 -5.41 3.50
CA LEU A 62 -21.02 -5.31 4.96
C LEU A 62 -19.68 -4.75 5.46
N ALA A 63 -18.54 -5.13 4.84
CA ALA A 63 -17.22 -4.56 5.13
C ALA A 63 -17.21 -3.03 5.02
N LYS A 64 -17.72 -2.49 3.90
CA LYS A 64 -17.82 -1.05 3.68
C LYS A 64 -18.66 -0.35 4.75
N ARG A 65 -19.76 -0.96 5.19
CA ARG A 65 -20.59 -0.41 6.28
C ARG A 65 -19.81 -0.34 7.60
N TRP A 66 -19.06 -1.39 7.94
CA TRP A 66 -18.25 -1.39 9.15
C TRP A 66 -17.11 -0.38 9.10
N PHE A 67 -16.44 -0.22 7.95
CA PHE A 67 -15.47 0.86 7.77
C PHE A 67 -16.10 2.24 7.94
N GLN A 68 -17.34 2.45 7.44
CA GLN A 68 -18.06 3.71 7.64
C GLN A 68 -18.35 3.97 9.13
N ILE A 69 -18.80 2.94 9.88
CA ILE A 69 -19.08 3.06 11.31
C ILE A 69 -17.79 3.42 12.06
N ALA A 70 -16.70 2.69 11.83
CA ALA A 70 -15.42 2.95 12.46
C ALA A 70 -14.85 4.34 12.10
N ALA A 71 -14.98 4.75 10.82
CA ALA A 71 -14.55 6.06 10.34
C ALA A 71 -15.32 7.20 11.05
N ASN A 72 -16.63 7.03 11.25
CA ASN A 72 -17.45 7.97 12.01
C ASN A 72 -17.07 8.01 13.50
N GLY A 73 -16.54 6.89 14.01
CA GLY A 73 -15.94 6.79 15.35
C GLY A 73 -14.53 7.39 15.46
N GLY A 74 -13.99 7.97 14.36
CA GLY A 74 -12.67 8.62 14.33
C GLY A 74 -11.50 7.72 13.95
N HIS A 75 -11.74 6.45 13.53
CA HIS A 75 -10.67 5.54 13.15
C HIS A 75 -10.12 5.89 11.75
N LEU A 76 -8.93 6.51 11.70
CA LEU A 76 -8.34 7.04 10.47
C LEU A 76 -8.07 5.97 9.41
N MET A 77 -7.56 4.80 9.80
CA MET A 77 -7.32 3.71 8.85
C MET A 77 -8.63 3.18 8.27
N ALA A 78 -9.72 3.08 9.07
CA ALA A 78 -11.02 2.70 8.55
C ALA A 78 -11.58 3.74 7.57
N ARG A 79 -11.33 5.03 7.81
CA ARG A 79 -11.67 6.10 6.86
C ARG A 79 -10.89 5.94 5.55
N ASN A 80 -9.61 5.67 5.63
CA ASN A 80 -8.80 5.34 4.44
C ASN A 80 -9.32 4.11 3.71
N MET A 81 -9.70 3.04 4.43
CA MET A 81 -10.28 1.84 3.83
C MET A 81 -11.65 2.11 3.18
N LEU A 82 -12.46 2.99 3.77
CA LEU A 82 -13.71 3.46 3.16
C LEU A 82 -13.45 4.20 1.84
N GLY A 83 -12.44 5.06 1.80
CA GLY A 83 -11.97 5.69 0.56
C GLY A 83 -11.58 4.64 -0.50
N ARG A 84 -10.86 3.60 -0.12
CA ARG A 84 -10.53 2.49 -1.03
C ARG A 84 -11.77 1.72 -1.51
N CYS A 85 -12.76 1.52 -0.64
CA CYS A 85 -14.03 0.92 -1.04
C CYS A 85 -14.72 1.74 -2.14
N TRP A 86 -14.72 3.06 -2.03
CA TRP A 86 -15.25 3.95 -3.06
C TRP A 86 -14.40 3.96 -4.33
N GLU A 87 -13.06 3.99 -4.21
CA GLU A 87 -12.14 4.03 -5.35
C GLU A 87 -12.20 2.77 -6.21
N HIS A 88 -12.31 1.59 -5.56
CA HIS A 88 -12.25 0.29 -6.25
C HIS A 88 -13.61 -0.38 -6.42
N GLY A 89 -14.70 0.23 -5.93
CA GLY A 89 -16.04 -0.35 -6.02
C GLY A 89 -16.26 -1.55 -5.08
N TRP A 90 -15.50 -1.64 -3.98
CA TRP A 90 -15.70 -2.70 -3.00
C TRP A 90 -16.98 -2.44 -2.19
N GLY A 91 -17.98 -3.30 -2.40
CA GLY A 91 -19.29 -3.17 -1.75
C GLY A 91 -20.20 -2.09 -2.33
N GLY A 92 -20.02 -1.70 -3.61
CA GLY A 92 -20.87 -0.74 -4.31
C GLY A 92 -20.24 -0.19 -5.58
N PRO A 93 -20.84 0.81 -6.22
CA PRO A 93 -20.26 1.43 -7.41
C PRO A 93 -18.97 2.20 -7.07
N VAL A 94 -18.11 2.33 -8.08
CA VAL A 94 -16.91 3.19 -8.00
C VAL A 94 -17.35 4.66 -7.95
N ASP A 95 -16.80 5.39 -6.98
CA ASP A 95 -16.96 6.84 -6.85
C ASP A 95 -15.66 7.47 -6.33
N CYS A 96 -14.83 7.94 -7.25
CA CYS A 96 -13.56 8.57 -6.91
C CYS A 96 -13.73 9.93 -6.22
N THR A 97 -14.89 10.59 -6.37
CA THR A 97 -15.16 11.86 -5.66
C THR A 97 -15.37 11.60 -4.18
N LEU A 98 -16.18 10.59 -3.83
CA LEU A 98 -16.33 10.17 -2.44
C LEU A 98 -15.03 9.61 -1.88
N ALA A 99 -14.27 8.83 -2.67
CA ALA A 99 -12.95 8.34 -2.27
C ALA A 99 -12.02 9.49 -1.88
N SER A 100 -11.98 10.56 -2.68
CA SER A 100 -11.14 11.73 -2.43
C SER A 100 -11.49 12.46 -1.14
N LEU A 101 -12.78 12.55 -0.80
CA LEU A 101 -13.24 13.16 0.44
C LEU A 101 -12.76 12.37 1.67
N GLU A 102 -12.90 11.04 1.63
CA GLU A 102 -12.46 10.19 2.74
C GLU A 102 -10.94 10.19 2.90
N TYR A 103 -10.20 10.10 1.78
CA TYR A 103 -8.74 10.18 1.82
C TYR A 103 -8.25 11.55 2.33
N ARG A 104 -8.85 12.64 1.86
CA ARG A 104 -8.48 13.99 2.30
C ARG A 104 -8.66 14.16 3.81
N GLN A 105 -9.81 13.75 4.36
CA GLN A 105 -10.06 13.86 5.80
C GLN A 105 -9.06 13.05 6.63
N ALA A 106 -8.72 11.84 6.20
CA ALA A 106 -7.73 11.03 6.89
C ALA A 106 -6.30 11.58 6.71
N ALA A 107 -5.99 12.19 5.55
CA ALA A 107 -4.71 12.83 5.26
C ALA A 107 -4.51 14.11 6.10
N GLU A 108 -5.54 14.95 6.22
CA GLU A 108 -5.54 16.14 7.07
C GLU A 108 -5.30 15.79 8.56
N ALA A 109 -5.73 14.58 8.98
CA ALA A 109 -5.43 14.03 10.31
C ALA A 109 -4.05 13.34 10.40
N GLY A 110 -3.23 13.37 9.34
CA GLY A 110 -1.85 12.92 9.35
C GLY A 110 -1.63 11.44 9.01
N LEU A 111 -2.64 10.71 8.53
CA LEU A 111 -2.45 9.32 8.14
C LEU A 111 -1.64 9.22 6.84
N ASP A 112 -0.46 8.64 6.88
CA ASP A 112 0.49 8.50 5.76
C ASP A 112 -0.09 7.74 4.55
N TRP A 113 -0.83 6.66 4.78
CA TRP A 113 -1.55 5.92 3.74
C TRP A 113 -2.60 6.77 3.03
N ALA A 114 -3.28 7.65 3.76
CA ALA A 114 -4.28 8.52 3.18
C ALA A 114 -3.63 9.68 2.40
N LEU A 115 -2.53 10.24 2.91
CA LEU A 115 -1.69 11.19 2.18
C LEU A 115 -1.27 10.63 0.82
N TYR A 116 -0.77 9.40 0.80
CA TYR A 116 -0.40 8.70 -0.43
C TYR A 116 -1.59 8.48 -1.38
N ASN A 117 -2.72 7.97 -0.87
CA ASN A 117 -3.89 7.69 -1.71
C ASN A 117 -4.51 8.98 -2.27
N TYR A 118 -4.62 10.03 -1.45
CA TYR A 118 -5.12 11.33 -1.91
C TYR A 118 -4.19 11.96 -2.94
N ALA A 119 -2.88 11.88 -2.73
CA ALA A 119 -1.88 12.33 -3.70
C ALA A 119 -2.01 11.61 -5.06
N ASN A 120 -2.29 10.30 -5.07
CA ASN A 120 -2.54 9.55 -6.30
C ASN A 120 -3.77 10.06 -7.06
N LEU A 121 -4.85 10.42 -6.36
CA LEU A 121 -6.04 10.99 -7.00
C LEU A 121 -5.74 12.38 -7.59
N LEU A 122 -5.03 13.24 -6.86
CA LEU A 122 -4.59 14.55 -7.34
C LEU A 122 -3.65 14.42 -8.55
N ALA A 123 -2.68 13.51 -8.49
CA ALA A 123 -1.72 13.30 -9.58
C ALA A 123 -2.41 12.88 -10.90
N THR A 124 -3.53 12.16 -10.80
CA THR A 124 -4.24 11.60 -11.96
C THR A 124 -5.53 12.32 -12.33
N GLY A 125 -6.02 13.22 -11.51
CA GLY A 125 -7.29 13.92 -11.72
C GLY A 125 -8.52 13.03 -11.53
N ARG A 126 -8.40 11.91 -10.79
CA ARG A 126 -9.53 11.00 -10.57
C ARG A 126 -10.38 11.47 -9.38
N GLY A 127 -11.61 11.89 -9.66
CA GLY A 127 -12.56 12.38 -8.66
C GLY A 127 -12.23 13.74 -8.05
N VAL A 128 -11.12 14.37 -8.47
CA VAL A 128 -10.67 15.71 -8.09
C VAL A 128 -10.02 16.38 -9.29
N ALA A 129 -9.90 17.70 -9.28
CA ALA A 129 -9.09 18.39 -10.27
C ALA A 129 -7.63 17.92 -10.16
N GLN A 130 -6.99 17.67 -11.31
CA GLN A 130 -5.59 17.25 -11.33
C GLN A 130 -4.70 18.37 -10.78
N ASP A 131 -3.86 18.02 -9.82
CA ASP A 131 -2.87 18.91 -9.22
C ASP A 131 -1.61 18.13 -8.83
N GLN A 132 -0.67 18.11 -9.74
CA GLN A 132 0.61 17.40 -9.57
C GLN A 132 1.51 18.07 -8.52
N GLY A 133 1.42 19.39 -8.34
CA GLY A 133 2.19 20.12 -7.33
C GLY A 133 1.72 19.79 -5.92
N ALA A 134 0.39 19.75 -5.71
CA ALA A 134 -0.19 19.27 -4.45
C ALA A 134 0.14 17.80 -4.21
N ALA A 135 0.10 16.94 -5.24
CA ALA A 135 0.48 15.53 -5.13
C ALA A 135 1.94 15.38 -4.69
N PHE A 136 2.88 16.10 -5.30
CA PHE A 136 4.29 16.12 -4.89
C PHE A 136 4.46 16.49 -3.42
N THR A 137 3.78 17.53 -2.97
CA THR A 137 3.82 17.98 -1.57
C THR A 137 3.34 16.88 -0.62
N LEU A 138 2.20 16.25 -0.92
CA LEU A 138 1.63 15.18 -0.09
C LEU A 138 2.49 13.93 -0.07
N TYR A 139 3.10 13.55 -1.21
CA TYR A 139 4.10 12.45 -1.22
C TYR A 139 5.29 12.79 -0.34
N GLY A 140 5.74 14.06 -0.33
CA GLY A 140 6.82 14.51 0.56
C GLY A 140 6.48 14.34 2.03
N VAL A 141 5.28 14.75 2.45
CA VAL A 141 4.80 14.59 3.83
C VAL A 141 4.69 13.11 4.21
N ALA A 142 4.07 12.29 3.35
CA ALA A 142 3.95 10.85 3.58
C ALA A 142 5.32 10.15 3.63
N ALA A 143 6.27 10.54 2.78
CA ALA A 143 7.63 10.00 2.78
C ALA A 143 8.38 10.33 4.08
N GLN A 144 8.24 11.56 4.59
CA GLN A 144 8.81 11.96 5.87
C GLN A 144 8.20 11.18 7.05
N ALA A 145 6.91 10.84 6.97
CA ALA A 145 6.22 9.99 7.93
C ALA A 145 6.58 8.49 7.83
N GLY A 146 7.44 8.10 6.88
CA GLY A 146 7.91 6.72 6.75
C GLY A 146 7.22 5.88 5.67
N HIS A 147 6.30 6.45 4.88
CA HIS A 147 5.55 5.71 3.86
C HIS A 147 6.42 5.34 2.66
N ALA A 148 6.83 4.07 2.56
CA ALA A 148 7.82 3.60 1.59
C ALA A 148 7.44 3.86 0.12
N LYS A 149 6.16 3.68 -0.27
CA LYS A 149 5.70 3.95 -1.64
C LYS A 149 5.80 5.44 -1.99
N SER A 150 5.51 6.32 -1.03
CA SER A 150 5.65 7.77 -1.22
C SER A 150 7.12 8.18 -1.34
N MET A 151 8.03 7.53 -0.63
CA MET A 151 9.48 7.73 -0.78
C MET A 151 9.93 7.46 -2.22
N ASN A 152 9.49 6.35 -2.83
CA ASN A 152 9.81 6.05 -4.23
C ASN A 152 9.24 7.08 -5.20
N LEU A 153 7.98 7.51 -5.00
CA LEU A 153 7.39 8.54 -5.86
C LEU A 153 8.08 9.89 -5.71
N LEU A 154 8.41 10.29 -4.48
CA LEU A 154 9.16 11.50 -4.21
C LEU A 154 10.54 11.47 -4.89
N GLY A 155 11.23 10.32 -4.82
CA GLY A 155 12.49 10.11 -5.53
C GLY A 155 12.35 10.35 -7.03
N ARG A 156 11.29 9.83 -7.65
CA ARG A 156 11.02 10.03 -9.09
C ARG A 156 10.77 11.50 -9.43
N TYR A 157 9.95 12.21 -8.66
CA TYR A 157 9.73 13.63 -8.88
C TYR A 157 11.01 14.46 -8.79
N LEU A 158 11.88 14.11 -7.83
CA LEU A 158 13.19 14.75 -7.67
C LEU A 158 14.16 14.40 -8.81
N GLU A 159 14.12 13.17 -9.33
CA GLU A 159 14.93 12.75 -10.45
C GLU A 159 14.51 13.44 -11.76
N GLU A 160 13.19 13.48 -12.02
CA GLU A 160 12.61 14.07 -13.23
C GLU A 160 12.66 15.61 -13.22
N GLY A 161 12.64 16.24 -12.06
CA GLY A 161 12.70 17.68 -11.91
C GLY A 161 11.48 18.43 -12.44
N VAL A 162 10.29 17.81 -12.43
CA VAL A 162 9.08 18.38 -13.07
C VAL A 162 8.40 19.44 -12.19
N TYR A 163 8.34 19.24 -10.87
CA TYR A 163 7.68 20.15 -9.90
C TYR A 163 8.65 20.75 -8.88
N CYS A 164 9.90 20.42 -9.00
CA CYS A 164 11.01 20.94 -8.22
C CYS A 164 12.26 20.92 -9.10
N PRO A 165 13.34 21.64 -8.78
CA PRO A 165 14.62 21.43 -9.44
C PRO A 165 15.06 19.98 -9.30
N ALA A 166 15.59 19.39 -10.40
CA ALA A 166 16.09 18.03 -10.37
C ALA A 166 17.22 17.90 -9.34
N ASP A 167 17.09 16.92 -8.47
CA ASP A 167 18.08 16.57 -7.45
C ASP A 167 18.29 15.06 -7.39
N LYS A 168 19.22 14.58 -8.19
CA LYS A 168 19.54 13.15 -8.27
C LYS A 168 20.06 12.60 -6.93
N LYS A 169 20.76 13.41 -6.14
CA LYS A 169 21.29 12.96 -4.84
C LYS A 169 20.15 12.73 -3.85
N ALA A 170 19.20 13.65 -3.79
CA ALA A 170 18.01 13.48 -2.98
C ALA A 170 17.12 12.33 -3.50
N ALA A 171 17.01 12.14 -4.83
CA ALA A 171 16.30 11.01 -5.41
C ALA A 171 16.91 9.67 -4.96
N CYS A 172 18.23 9.50 -5.06
CA CYS A 172 18.93 8.30 -4.58
C CYS A 172 18.66 8.01 -3.10
N PHE A 173 18.72 9.04 -2.25
CA PHE A 173 18.41 8.91 -0.82
C PHE A 173 17.00 8.38 -0.57
N TRP A 174 16.00 8.91 -1.29
CA TRP A 174 14.63 8.47 -1.11
C TRP A 174 14.36 7.07 -1.70
N TYR A 175 15.01 6.70 -2.81
CA TYR A 175 14.95 5.34 -3.34
C TYR A 175 15.52 4.31 -2.37
N GLU A 176 16.69 4.59 -1.76
CA GLU A 176 17.28 3.74 -0.74
C GLU A 176 16.34 3.56 0.46
N ARG A 177 15.77 4.63 0.99
CA ARG A 177 14.83 4.57 2.10
C ARG A 177 13.56 3.81 1.74
N SER A 178 13.06 3.98 0.53
CA SER A 178 11.91 3.21 0.02
C SER A 178 12.23 1.71 -0.06
N ALA A 179 13.41 1.37 -0.57
CA ALA A 179 13.88 -0.01 -0.67
C ALA A 179 14.01 -0.68 0.71
N LEU A 180 14.61 0.02 1.66
CA LEU A 180 14.73 -0.42 3.07
C LEU A 180 13.35 -0.55 3.74
N GLY A 181 12.40 0.31 3.39
CA GLY A 181 11.00 0.23 3.82
C GLY A 181 10.18 -0.88 3.15
N GLY A 182 10.79 -1.70 2.29
CA GLY A 182 10.18 -2.88 1.68
C GLY A 182 9.30 -2.62 0.45
N ASP A 183 9.29 -1.42 -0.11
CA ASP A 183 8.57 -1.19 -1.36
C ASP A 183 9.34 -1.76 -2.56
N PHE A 184 8.75 -2.71 -3.26
CA PHE A 184 9.41 -3.38 -4.39
C PHE A 184 9.74 -2.43 -5.55
N ARG A 185 9.00 -1.33 -5.73
CA ARG A 185 9.33 -0.29 -6.72
C ARG A 185 10.55 0.49 -6.29
N GLY A 186 10.63 0.84 -4.99
CA GLY A 186 11.79 1.47 -4.39
C GLY A 186 13.03 0.58 -4.47
N GLN A 187 12.89 -0.73 -4.23
CA GLN A 187 13.97 -1.70 -4.38
C GLN A 187 14.50 -1.72 -5.82
N PHE A 188 13.61 -1.68 -6.81
CA PHE A 188 13.99 -1.62 -8.22
C PHE A 188 14.69 -0.29 -8.57
N SER A 189 14.14 0.85 -8.14
CA SER A 189 14.73 2.17 -8.40
C SER A 189 16.11 2.30 -7.75
N HIS A 190 16.26 1.83 -6.49
CA HIS A 190 17.54 1.82 -5.81
C HIS A 190 18.57 0.90 -6.52
N ALA A 191 18.14 -0.29 -6.93
CA ALA A 191 18.98 -1.21 -7.70
C ALA A 191 19.44 -0.58 -9.03
N SER A 192 18.57 0.14 -9.73
CA SER A 192 18.92 0.83 -10.97
C SER A 192 20.02 1.88 -10.74
N VAL A 193 19.89 2.68 -9.69
CA VAL A 193 20.91 3.68 -9.30
C VAL A 193 22.25 3.02 -8.95
N LEU A 194 22.23 1.92 -8.20
CA LEU A 194 23.44 1.16 -7.87
C LEU A 194 24.13 0.61 -9.12
N ALA A 195 23.34 0.03 -10.05
CA ALA A 195 23.87 -0.49 -11.30
C ALA A 195 24.51 0.59 -12.17
N GLU A 196 23.87 1.75 -12.29
CA GLU A 196 24.42 2.90 -13.03
C GLU A 196 25.69 3.47 -12.40
N SER A 197 25.84 3.32 -11.08
CA SER A 197 27.02 3.74 -10.32
C SER A 197 28.13 2.68 -10.31
N GLY A 198 27.94 1.52 -10.97
CA GLY A 198 28.91 0.43 -11.05
C GLY A 198 28.87 -0.56 -9.88
N HIS A 199 27.93 -0.41 -8.91
CA HIS A 199 27.74 -1.32 -7.78
C HIS A 199 26.84 -2.50 -8.16
N VAL A 200 27.26 -3.24 -9.19
CA VAL A 200 26.41 -4.25 -9.87
C VAL A 200 26.02 -5.41 -8.93
N ASP A 201 26.96 -5.89 -8.11
CA ASP A 201 26.68 -7.02 -7.21
C ASP A 201 25.57 -6.69 -6.20
N GLU A 202 25.62 -5.50 -5.63
CA GLU A 202 24.60 -5.02 -4.71
C GLU A 202 23.26 -4.76 -5.43
N ALA A 203 23.32 -4.19 -6.64
CA ALA A 203 22.14 -3.96 -7.47
C ALA A 203 21.37 -5.26 -7.74
N LEU A 204 22.07 -6.35 -8.06
CA LEU A 204 21.44 -7.65 -8.34
C LEU A 204 20.66 -8.17 -7.12
N ILE A 205 21.18 -8.00 -5.91
CA ILE A 205 20.47 -8.40 -4.68
C ILE A 205 19.15 -7.61 -4.52
N TRP A 206 19.16 -6.32 -4.79
CA TRP A 206 17.94 -5.50 -4.71
C TRP A 206 16.95 -5.80 -5.83
N PHE A 207 17.42 -6.09 -7.04
CA PHE A 207 16.55 -6.58 -8.12
C PHE A 207 15.88 -7.90 -7.74
N GLU A 208 16.59 -8.86 -7.16
CA GLU A 208 16.00 -10.13 -6.69
C GLU A 208 14.89 -9.91 -5.65
N ARG A 209 15.10 -8.99 -4.69
CA ARG A 209 14.08 -8.60 -3.72
C ARG A 209 12.84 -8.01 -4.39
N ALA A 210 13.03 -7.10 -5.33
CA ALA A 210 11.95 -6.50 -6.11
C ALA A 210 11.18 -7.54 -6.93
N LEU A 211 11.87 -8.50 -7.54
CA LEU A 211 11.29 -9.62 -8.27
C LEU A 211 10.41 -10.50 -7.38
N ALA A 212 10.89 -10.83 -6.17
CA ALA A 212 10.18 -11.70 -5.24
C ALA A 212 8.84 -11.11 -4.78
N GLN A 213 8.77 -9.79 -4.62
CA GLN A 213 7.61 -9.08 -4.07
C GLN A 213 6.73 -8.39 -5.12
N GLY A 214 7.25 -8.22 -6.34
CA GLY A 214 6.60 -7.48 -7.42
C GLY A 214 5.31 -8.12 -7.90
N ASN A 215 4.27 -7.31 -8.09
CA ASN A 215 3.04 -7.75 -8.74
C ASN A 215 3.19 -7.79 -10.27
N LEU A 216 2.25 -8.47 -10.95
CA LEU A 216 2.30 -8.70 -12.39
C LEU A 216 2.46 -7.41 -13.23
N ASN A 217 1.73 -6.34 -12.86
CA ASN A 217 1.82 -5.07 -13.59
C ASN A 217 3.20 -4.41 -13.45
N PHE A 218 3.76 -4.41 -12.24
CA PHE A 218 5.12 -3.91 -12.00
C PHE A 218 6.16 -4.72 -12.78
N LEU A 219 6.08 -6.05 -12.73
CA LEU A 219 7.03 -6.94 -13.42
C LEU A 219 7.03 -6.72 -14.92
N ARG A 220 5.86 -6.51 -15.53
CA ARG A 220 5.76 -6.22 -16.97
C ARG A 220 6.45 -4.91 -17.35
N VAL A 221 6.25 -3.86 -16.56
CA VAL A 221 6.86 -2.55 -16.83
C VAL A 221 8.37 -2.60 -16.59
N SER A 222 8.82 -3.17 -15.48
CA SER A 222 10.23 -3.26 -15.13
C SER A 222 11.02 -4.24 -16.01
N TYR A 223 10.37 -5.25 -16.58
CA TYR A 223 10.97 -6.14 -17.58
C TYR A 223 11.53 -5.37 -18.78
N LEU A 224 10.75 -4.42 -19.30
CA LEU A 224 11.20 -3.59 -20.45
C LEU A 224 12.42 -2.75 -20.07
N ALA A 225 12.42 -2.15 -18.87
CA ALA A 225 13.55 -1.38 -18.39
C ALA A 225 14.83 -2.24 -18.22
N LEU A 226 14.69 -3.49 -17.77
CA LEU A 226 15.83 -4.41 -17.67
C LEU A 226 16.39 -4.80 -19.04
N GLN A 227 15.55 -5.00 -20.06
CA GLN A 227 16.03 -5.30 -21.42
C GLN A 227 16.89 -4.18 -22.01
N GLU A 228 16.61 -2.92 -21.64
CA GLU A 228 17.35 -1.74 -22.09
C GLU A 228 18.59 -1.44 -21.22
N ALA A 229 18.80 -2.19 -20.13
CA ALA A 229 19.93 -1.97 -19.24
C ALA A 229 21.28 -2.09 -19.96
N ARG A 230 22.19 -1.14 -19.69
CA ARG A 230 23.54 -1.12 -20.29
C ARG A 230 24.40 -2.25 -19.74
N GLU A 231 24.29 -2.53 -18.44
CA GLU A 231 25.03 -3.57 -17.76
C GLU A 231 24.50 -4.97 -18.15
N PRO A 232 25.35 -5.84 -18.75
CA PRO A 232 24.90 -7.14 -19.24
C PRO A 232 24.29 -8.05 -18.16
N ARG A 233 24.84 -8.03 -16.94
CA ARG A 233 24.33 -8.84 -15.81
C ARG A 233 22.95 -8.38 -15.36
N VAL A 234 22.69 -7.06 -15.37
CA VAL A 234 21.37 -6.48 -15.07
C VAL A 234 20.40 -6.85 -16.20
N ARG A 235 20.82 -6.76 -17.45
CA ARG A 235 19.99 -7.17 -18.59
C ARG A 235 19.61 -8.65 -18.54
N ALA A 236 20.50 -9.53 -18.10
CA ALA A 236 20.22 -10.95 -17.90
C ALA A 236 19.13 -11.23 -16.84
N MET A 237 18.90 -10.30 -15.91
CA MET A 237 17.77 -10.42 -14.96
C MET A 237 16.41 -10.45 -15.66
N SER A 238 16.29 -9.93 -16.88
CA SER A 238 15.03 -9.97 -17.65
C SER A 238 14.50 -11.38 -17.85
N ASP A 239 15.35 -12.39 -17.96
CA ASP A 239 14.93 -13.80 -18.10
C ASP A 239 14.19 -14.29 -16.84
N LEU A 240 14.68 -13.90 -15.67
CA LEU A 240 14.03 -14.22 -14.37
C LEU A 240 12.69 -13.49 -14.25
N TRP A 241 12.62 -12.23 -14.69
CA TRP A 241 11.36 -11.46 -14.73
C TRP A 241 10.32 -12.13 -15.63
N GLN A 242 10.73 -12.55 -16.82
CA GLN A 242 9.85 -13.23 -17.79
C GLN A 242 9.30 -14.54 -17.20
N ALA A 243 10.16 -15.35 -16.58
CA ALA A 243 9.74 -16.59 -15.92
C ALA A 243 8.73 -16.33 -14.80
N ARG A 244 8.95 -15.28 -13.98
CA ARG A 244 8.04 -14.90 -12.89
C ARG A 244 6.71 -14.38 -13.43
N ILE A 245 6.71 -13.56 -14.48
CA ILE A 245 5.49 -13.07 -15.17
C ILE A 245 4.64 -14.26 -15.64
N HIS A 246 5.26 -15.25 -16.30
CA HIS A 246 4.58 -16.45 -16.77
C HIS A 246 3.92 -17.22 -15.59
N THR A 247 4.68 -17.45 -14.53
CA THR A 247 4.17 -18.14 -13.32
C THR A 247 2.96 -17.44 -12.70
N LEU A 248 2.96 -16.09 -12.62
CA LEU A 248 1.84 -15.33 -12.06
C LEU A 248 0.62 -15.34 -12.98
N GLN A 249 0.83 -15.33 -14.30
CA GLN A 249 -0.26 -15.43 -15.27
C GLN A 249 -0.97 -16.78 -15.23
N GLU A 250 -0.22 -17.88 -15.06
CA GLU A 250 -0.81 -19.22 -14.93
C GLU A 250 -1.62 -19.41 -13.64
N ARG A 251 -1.28 -18.69 -12.58
CA ARG A 251 -2.00 -18.71 -11.30
C ARG A 251 -3.25 -17.83 -11.27
N GLY A 252 -3.45 -16.97 -12.27
CA GLY A 252 -4.56 -16.02 -12.35
C GLY A 252 -4.45 -14.85 -11.38
N ASP A 253 -3.24 -14.54 -10.94
CA ASP A 253 -2.90 -13.42 -10.03
C ASP A 253 -2.62 -12.10 -10.79
#